data_87ab70b3952bd24c05f4721d38fc2e8d
#
_entry.id   87ab70b3952bd24c05f4721d38fc2e8d
#
_cell.length_a   1.000
_cell.length_b   1.000
_cell.length_c   1.000
_cell.angle_alpha   90.00
_cell.angle_beta   90.00
_cell.angle_gamma   90.00
#
_symmetry.space_group_name_H-M   'P 1'
#
loop_
_entity.id
_entity.type
_entity.pdbx_description
1 polymer ?
#
loop_
_entity_poly.entity_id
_entity_poly.type
_entity_poly.pdbx_seq_one_letter_code
_entity_poly.pdbx_strand_id
1 'polypeptide(L)' 'MPVVSGEHLIQALAKFGYQVVRQKGSHVRLRHPTDTQRQAVTVPLHKEIAFGTLRRILRDARISVDELLSVL' A
#
# COMPACT_ATOMS: atom_id res chain seq x y z
N MET A 1 -9.03 2.28 -12.57
CA MET A 1 -7.96 1.96 -11.59
C MET A 1 -6.67 2.61 -12.00
N PRO A 2 -5.98 3.30 -11.11
CA PRO A 2 -4.71 3.91 -11.47
C PRO A 2 -3.61 2.88 -11.66
N VAL A 3 -2.63 3.22 -12.49
CA VAL A 3 -1.39 2.46 -12.59
C VAL A 3 -0.42 3.05 -11.57
N VAL A 4 0.06 2.21 -10.66
CA VAL A 4 0.86 2.65 -9.51
C VAL A 4 2.09 1.76 -9.39
N SER A 5 3.24 2.38 -9.16
CA SER A 5 4.45 1.63 -8.79
C SER A 5 4.43 1.27 -7.31
N GLY A 6 5.21 0.26 -6.93
CA GLY A 6 5.34 -0.10 -5.53
C GLY A 6 5.84 1.06 -4.68
N GLU A 7 6.81 1.82 -5.18
CA GLU A 7 7.34 2.98 -4.46
C GLU A 7 6.28 4.05 -4.23
N HIS A 8 5.49 4.37 -5.25
CA HIS A 8 4.41 5.36 -5.11
C HIS A 8 3.34 4.87 -4.14
N LEU A 9 3.01 3.59 -4.18
CA LEU A 9 2.02 3.04 -3.26
C LEU A 9 2.51 3.11 -1.82
N ILE A 10 3.79 2.81 -1.58
CA ILE A 10 4.37 2.92 -0.23
C ILE A 10 4.28 4.36 0.27
N GLN A 11 4.60 5.34 -0.57
CA GLN A 11 4.48 6.74 -0.20
C GLN A 11 3.03 7.14 0.12
N ALA A 12 2.09 6.65 -0.68
CA ALA A 12 0.67 6.90 -0.45
C ALA A 12 0.21 6.27 0.87
N LEU A 13 0.60 5.02 1.12
CA LEU A 13 0.26 4.33 2.37
C LEU A 13 0.82 5.06 3.59
N ALA A 14 2.01 5.64 3.47
CA ALA A 14 2.61 6.41 4.56
C ALA A 14 1.74 7.63 4.93
N LYS A 15 1.08 8.23 3.96
CA LYS A 15 0.16 9.36 4.22
C LYS A 15 -1.08 8.94 5.00
N PHE A 16 -1.41 7.66 5.00
CA PHE A 16 -2.50 7.09 5.80
C PHE A 16 -2.02 6.51 7.12
N GLY A 17 -0.74 6.71 7.45
CA GLY A 17 -0.18 6.29 8.73
C GLY A 17 0.56 4.95 8.71
N TYR A 18 0.68 4.30 7.55
CA TYR A 18 1.44 3.06 7.45
C TYR A 18 2.94 3.30 7.62
N GLN A 19 3.61 2.34 8.21
CA GLN A 19 5.05 2.36 8.41
C GLN A 19 5.68 1.09 7.85
N VAL A 20 6.83 1.24 7.22
CA VAL A 20 7.62 0.10 6.75
C VAL A 20 8.20 -0.59 7.98
N VAL A 21 7.94 -1.90 8.10
CA VAL A 21 8.46 -2.70 9.21
C VAL A 21 9.51 -3.69 8.78
N ARG A 22 9.54 -4.05 7.50
CA ARG A 22 10.52 -5.00 6.98
C ARG A 22 10.56 -4.93 5.46
N GLN A 23 11.72 -5.20 4.90
CA GLN A 23 11.87 -5.43 3.46
C GLN A 23 12.66 -6.71 3.25
N LYS A 24 12.17 -7.56 2.36
CA LYS A 24 12.86 -8.77 1.95
C LYS A 24 12.87 -8.82 0.43
N GLY A 25 14.05 -8.60 -0.15
CA GLY A 25 14.18 -8.49 -1.60
C GLY A 25 13.30 -7.35 -2.14
N SER A 26 12.43 -7.67 -3.07
CA SER A 26 11.52 -6.70 -3.69
C SER A 26 10.15 -6.61 -3.00
N HIS A 27 10.00 -7.19 -1.81
CA HIS A 27 8.75 -7.15 -1.05
C HIS A 27 8.92 -6.32 0.21
N VAL A 28 8.09 -5.28 0.35
CA VAL A 28 8.13 -4.37 1.50
C VAL A 28 6.89 -4.61 2.35
N ARG A 29 7.12 -4.91 3.63
CA ARG A 29 6.05 -5.12 4.59
C ARG A 29 5.77 -3.82 5.33
N LEU A 30 4.50 -3.40 5.36
CA LEU A 30 4.07 -2.20 6.07
C LEU A 30 2.98 -2.56 7.07
N ARG A 31 2.92 -1.79 8.15
CA ARG A 31 1.92 -1.96 9.19
C ARG A 31 1.41 -0.60 9.66
N HIS A 32 0.12 -0.53 9.97
CA HIS A 32 -0.44 0.64 10.62
C HIS A 32 -0.23 0.50 12.13
N PRO A 33 0.47 1.44 12.79
CA PRO A 33 0.86 1.25 14.19
C PRO A 33 -0.28 1.42 15.20
N THR A 34 -1.35 2.13 14.82
CA THR A 34 -2.42 2.47 15.76
C THR A 34 -3.79 1.95 15.36
N ASP A 35 -4.09 1.85 14.07
CA ASP A 35 -5.40 1.40 13.60
C ASP A 35 -5.36 -0.11 13.36
N THR A 36 -5.91 -0.87 14.31
CA THR A 36 -5.90 -2.33 14.25
C THR A 36 -6.84 -2.90 13.18
N GLN A 37 -7.76 -2.09 12.64
CA GLN A 37 -8.64 -2.53 11.56
C GLN A 37 -7.95 -2.45 10.21
N ARG A 38 -6.88 -1.68 10.08
CA ARG A 38 -6.06 -1.62 8.89
C ARG A 38 -4.99 -2.68 8.98
N GLN A 39 -5.13 -3.73 8.17
CA GLN A 39 -4.25 -4.88 8.24
C GLN A 39 -2.88 -4.56 7.68
N ALA A 40 -1.88 -5.33 8.10
CA ALA A 40 -0.55 -5.24 7.50
C ALA A 40 -0.62 -5.67 6.04
N VAL A 41 0.17 -5.01 5.20
CA VAL A 41 0.19 -5.27 3.75
C VAL A 41 1.62 -5.50 3.28
N THR A 42 1.75 -6.23 2.18
CA THR A 42 3.04 -6.43 1.51
C THR A 42 2.94 -5.80 0.13
N VAL A 43 3.86 -4.88 -0.16
CA VAL A 43 3.89 -4.16 -1.44
C VAL A 43 5.08 -4.64 -2.25
N PRO A 44 4.85 -5.19 -3.46
CA PRO A 44 5.95 -5.55 -4.34
C PRO A 44 6.56 -4.29 -4.97
N LEU A 45 7.88 -4.24 -5.07
CA LEU A 45 8.59 -3.11 -5.67
C LEU A 45 8.63 -3.24 -7.20
N HIS A 46 7.46 -3.41 -7.80
CA HIS A 46 7.30 -3.45 -9.24
C HIS A 46 7.05 -2.04 -9.78
N LYS A 47 7.47 -1.77 -11.01
CA LYS A 47 7.16 -0.50 -11.67
C LYS A 47 5.67 -0.30 -11.84
N GLU A 48 4.94 -1.40 -11.96
CA GLU A 48 3.49 -1.40 -12.13
C GLU A 48 2.92 -2.54 -11.31
N ILE A 49 2.14 -2.20 -10.28
CA ILE A 49 1.50 -3.21 -9.44
C ILE A 49 0.29 -3.78 -10.18
N ALA A 50 0.18 -5.11 -10.21
CA ALA A 50 -0.94 -5.78 -10.81
C ALA A 50 -2.26 -5.34 -10.15
N PHE A 51 -3.31 -5.23 -10.96
CA PHE A 51 -4.62 -4.76 -10.53
C PHE A 51 -5.16 -5.52 -9.32
N GLY A 52 -5.11 -6.86 -9.37
CA GLY A 52 -5.61 -7.68 -8.26
C GLY A 52 -4.83 -7.48 -6.97
N THR A 53 -3.52 -7.32 -7.09
CA THR A 53 -2.65 -7.04 -5.93
C THR A 53 -2.98 -5.67 -5.32
N LEU A 54 -3.13 -4.65 -6.16
CA LEU A 54 -3.49 -3.31 -5.71
C LEU A 54 -4.83 -3.30 -4.98
N ARG A 55 -5.84 -3.95 -5.57
CA ARG A 55 -7.15 -4.03 -4.94
C ARG A 55 -7.10 -4.69 -3.57
N ARG A 56 -6.35 -5.79 -3.44
CA ARG A 56 -6.22 -6.50 -2.18
C ARG A 56 -5.54 -5.63 -1.12
N ILE A 57 -4.47 -4.93 -1.52
CA ILE A 57 -3.76 -4.03 -0.60
C ILE A 57 -4.69 -2.92 -0.11
N LEU A 58 -5.42 -2.28 -1.01
CA LEU A 58 -6.34 -1.20 -0.65
C LEU A 58 -7.46 -1.72 0.26
N ARG A 59 -7.99 -2.91 -0.03
CA ARG A 59 -9.02 -3.52 0.81
C ARG A 59 -8.51 -3.76 2.22
N ASP A 60 -7.33 -4.36 2.35
CA ASP A 60 -6.75 -4.68 3.65
C ASP A 60 -6.36 -3.42 4.43
N ALA A 61 -5.93 -2.39 3.72
CA ALA A 61 -5.59 -1.10 4.31
C ALA A 61 -6.83 -0.22 4.56
N ARG A 62 -8.00 -0.62 4.07
CA ARG A 62 -9.25 0.15 4.17
C ARG A 62 -9.13 1.53 3.54
N ILE A 63 -8.53 1.56 2.36
CA ILE A 63 -8.36 2.78 1.56
C ILE A 63 -9.16 2.61 0.28
N SER A 64 -10.03 3.57 -0.02
CA SER A 64 -10.77 3.56 -1.27
C SER A 64 -9.87 4.01 -2.43
N VAL A 65 -10.31 3.70 -3.66
CA VAL A 65 -9.60 4.18 -4.86
C VAL A 65 -9.58 5.72 -4.88
N ASP A 66 -10.69 6.35 -4.52
CA ASP A 66 -10.75 7.82 -4.47
C ASP A 66 -9.75 8.39 -3.46
N GLU A 67 -9.65 7.77 -2.28
CA GLU A 67 -8.68 8.18 -1.29
C GLU A 67 -7.24 8.02 -1.80
N LEU A 68 -6.95 6.91 -2.45
CA LEU A 68 -5.63 6.69 -3.05
C LEU A 68 -5.32 7.78 -4.07
N LEU A 69 -6.27 8.05 -4.98
CA LEU A 69 -6.06 9.06 -6.02
C LEU A 69 -5.80 10.45 -5.43
N SER A 70 -6.37 10.75 -4.28
CA SER A 70 -6.19 12.07 -3.63
C SER A 70 -4.78 12.30 -3.12
N VAL A 71 -3.97 11.26 -2.96
CA VAL A 71 -2.61 11.35 -2.40
C VAL A 71 -1.51 10.91 -3.36
N LEU A 72 -1.88 10.50 -4.56
CA LEU A 72 -0.89 10.15 -5.59
C LEU A 72 -0.28 11.38 -6.23
#